data_d9efeed94a7f685a031400565b55e613
#
_entry.id   d9efeed94a7f685a031400565b55e613
#
_cell.length_a   1.000
_cell.length_b   1.000
_cell.length_c   1.000
_cell.angle_alpha   90.00
_cell.angle_beta   90.00
_cell.angle_gamma   90.00
#
_symmetry.space_group_name_H-M   'P 1'
#
loop_
_entity.id
_entity.type
_entity.pdbx_description
1 polymer ?
#
loop_
_entity_poly.entity_id
_entity_poly.type
_entity_poly.pdbx_seq_one_letter_code
_entity_poly.pdbx_strand_id
1 'polypeptide(L)'
;PCKLLSHQKIDEFYELKTSEGKIKTQYLIIATNGYSEKDIGNEHYNIIGVPSYIAATNILGQEKVQKLLPKLRMYSDSKNDLYYFRPSPDHKRILFGAFPVWAYGMENSKMVKSFFYKKINIILPKIENFSIDYIWGGKVGVTFNTLPMVKKTNNKIFVLGCNGSGVALMPYLGYQAANMITTNQNSNLVISKIKNEKNYFKFFIIKFLPLLGWYYRFKENLENKFL
;
A
#
# COMPACT_ATOMS: atom_id res chain seq x y z
N PRO A 1 -13.64 -14.72 -5.41
CA PRO A 1 -13.32 -13.30 -5.73
C PRO A 1 -13.46 -13.08 -7.23
N CYS A 2 -14.32 -12.13 -7.62
CA CYS A 2 -14.59 -11.80 -9.01
C CYS A 2 -13.45 -10.89 -9.56
N LYS A 3 -12.73 -11.37 -10.58
CA LYS A 3 -11.63 -10.60 -11.19
C LYS A 3 -12.13 -9.91 -12.46
N LEU A 4 -11.83 -8.59 -12.61
CA LEU A 4 -11.99 -7.89 -13.87
C LEU A 4 -10.94 -8.40 -14.87
N LEU A 5 -11.38 -8.82 -16.06
CA LEU A 5 -10.51 -9.31 -17.13
C LEU A 5 -10.31 -8.24 -18.22
N SER A 6 -11.39 -7.52 -18.56
CA SER A 6 -11.36 -6.41 -19.50
C SER A 6 -12.62 -5.55 -19.33
N HIS A 7 -12.55 -4.33 -19.84
CA HIS A 7 -13.71 -3.46 -19.94
C HIS A 7 -13.67 -2.66 -21.25
N GLN A 8 -14.83 -2.35 -21.77
CA GLN A 8 -14.98 -1.49 -22.94
C GLN A 8 -16.17 -0.55 -22.75
N LYS A 9 -16.10 0.63 -23.33
CA LYS A 9 -17.24 1.56 -23.40
C LYS A 9 -18.01 1.25 -24.68
N ILE A 10 -19.32 1.06 -24.54
CA ILE A 10 -20.27 0.90 -25.65
C ILE A 10 -21.39 1.90 -25.38
N ASP A 11 -21.51 2.90 -26.26
CA ASP A 11 -22.42 4.05 -26.11
C ASP A 11 -22.24 4.71 -24.71
N GLU A 12 -23.29 4.74 -23.91
CA GLU A 12 -23.30 5.36 -22.57
C GLU A 12 -22.96 4.36 -21.44
N PHE A 13 -22.68 3.08 -21.78
CA PHE A 13 -22.45 2.03 -20.82
C PHE A 13 -21.02 1.49 -20.90
N TYR A 14 -20.56 0.90 -19.80
CA TYR A 14 -19.38 0.02 -19.77
C TYR A 14 -19.82 -1.42 -19.72
N GLU A 15 -19.26 -2.23 -20.60
CA GLU A 15 -19.32 -3.69 -20.52
C GLU A 15 -18.03 -4.20 -19.86
N LEU A 16 -18.20 -4.93 -18.76
CA LEU A 16 -17.10 -5.52 -18.00
C LEU A 16 -17.14 -7.03 -18.22
N LYS A 17 -16.01 -7.59 -18.63
CA LYS A 17 -15.79 -9.03 -18.62
C LYS A 17 -15.07 -9.40 -17.34
N THR A 18 -15.67 -10.28 -16.55
CA THR A 18 -15.10 -10.74 -15.28
C THR A 18 -14.86 -12.24 -15.30
N SER A 19 -14.17 -12.78 -14.29
CA SER A 19 -14.00 -14.23 -14.11
C SER A 19 -15.32 -14.98 -13.88
N GLU A 20 -16.39 -14.26 -13.50
CA GLU A 20 -17.67 -14.84 -13.09
C GLU A 20 -18.83 -14.48 -14.04
N GLY A 21 -18.56 -13.70 -15.10
CA GLY A 21 -19.57 -13.31 -16.07
C GLY A 21 -19.38 -11.90 -16.61
N LYS A 22 -20.43 -11.36 -17.23
CA LYS A 22 -20.45 -10.01 -17.81
C LYS A 22 -21.30 -9.06 -16.98
N ILE A 23 -20.86 -7.83 -16.85
CA ILE A 23 -21.58 -6.76 -16.15
C ILE A 23 -21.74 -5.59 -17.12
N LYS A 24 -22.94 -5.03 -17.21
CA LYS A 24 -23.22 -3.79 -17.92
C LYS A 24 -23.53 -2.71 -16.88
N THR A 25 -22.84 -1.58 -16.94
CA THR A 25 -23.01 -0.49 -15.98
C THR A 25 -22.82 0.87 -16.65
N GLN A 26 -23.52 1.88 -16.15
CA GLN A 26 -23.38 3.25 -16.62
C GLN A 26 -22.12 3.93 -16.05
N TYR A 27 -21.74 3.60 -14.81
CA TYR A 27 -20.59 4.18 -14.13
C TYR A 27 -19.61 3.09 -13.73
N LEU A 28 -18.32 3.39 -13.84
CA LEU A 28 -17.23 2.50 -13.46
C LEU A 28 -16.25 3.22 -12.54
N ILE A 29 -16.10 2.75 -11.30
CA ILE A 29 -15.07 3.24 -10.38
C ILE A 29 -13.92 2.25 -10.35
N ILE A 30 -12.72 2.72 -10.65
CA ILE A 30 -11.47 1.96 -10.56
C ILE A 30 -10.74 2.37 -9.29
N ALA A 31 -10.73 1.50 -8.29
CA ALA A 31 -10.10 1.71 -6.98
C ALA A 31 -9.11 0.59 -6.63
N THR A 32 -8.48 -0.02 -7.64
CA THR A 32 -7.59 -1.19 -7.52
C THR A 32 -6.24 -0.89 -6.88
N ASN A 33 -5.88 0.39 -6.74
CA ASN A 33 -4.69 0.90 -6.06
C ASN A 33 -3.40 0.15 -6.48
N GLY A 34 -2.66 -0.43 -5.54
CA GLY A 34 -1.42 -1.18 -5.79
C GLY A 34 -1.56 -2.43 -6.66
N TYR A 35 -2.79 -2.85 -6.93
CA TYR A 35 -3.13 -4.00 -7.79
C TYR A 35 -3.58 -3.59 -9.21
N SER A 36 -3.33 -2.34 -9.59
CA SER A 36 -3.67 -1.81 -10.90
C SER A 36 -2.79 -2.42 -11.99
N GLU A 37 -3.40 -3.17 -12.89
CA GLU A 37 -2.77 -3.83 -14.04
C GLU A 37 -3.33 -3.28 -15.36
N LYS A 38 -2.98 -3.89 -16.48
CA LYS A 38 -3.39 -3.45 -17.84
C LYS A 38 -4.91 -3.46 -18.05
N ASP A 39 -5.64 -4.25 -17.28
CA ASP A 39 -7.09 -4.40 -17.29
C ASP A 39 -7.84 -3.09 -17.01
N ILE A 40 -7.22 -2.14 -16.30
CA ILE A 40 -7.80 -0.81 -16.04
C ILE A 40 -7.49 0.24 -17.13
N GLY A 41 -6.76 -0.12 -18.16
CA GLY A 41 -6.32 0.78 -19.23
C GLY A 41 -5.00 1.51 -18.91
N ASN A 42 -4.71 2.59 -19.66
CA ASN A 42 -3.41 3.29 -19.58
C ASN A 42 -3.12 3.95 -18.23
N GLU A 43 -4.10 4.13 -17.36
CA GLU A 43 -3.92 4.68 -16.03
C GLU A 43 -3.10 3.76 -15.10
N HIS A 44 -2.96 2.48 -15.44
CA HIS A 44 -2.07 1.58 -14.70
C HIS A 44 -0.60 2.04 -14.71
N TYR A 45 -0.17 2.82 -15.73
CA TYR A 45 1.18 3.38 -15.78
C TYR A 45 1.45 4.45 -14.70
N ASN A 46 0.41 5.03 -14.10
CA ASN A 46 0.53 6.03 -13.04
C ASN A 46 0.80 5.42 -11.65
N ILE A 47 0.63 4.11 -11.49
CA ILE A 47 0.66 3.43 -10.20
C ILE A 47 1.75 2.36 -10.18
N ILE A 48 2.60 2.41 -9.16
CA ILE A 48 3.58 1.38 -8.82
C ILE A 48 3.07 0.64 -7.59
N GLY A 49 2.90 -0.67 -7.68
CA GLY A 49 2.56 -1.51 -6.53
C GLY A 49 3.84 -1.84 -5.76
N VAL A 50 4.03 -1.21 -4.61
CA VAL A 50 5.17 -1.46 -3.72
C VAL A 50 4.78 -2.48 -2.67
N PRO A 51 5.56 -3.57 -2.45
CA PRO A 51 5.23 -4.56 -1.44
C PRO A 51 5.39 -3.96 -0.03
N SER A 52 4.42 -4.24 0.82
CA SER A 52 4.42 -3.92 2.24
C SER A 52 4.02 -5.15 3.03
N TYR A 53 4.71 -5.44 4.11
CA TYR A 53 4.47 -6.60 4.95
C TYR A 53 4.23 -6.20 6.39
N ILE A 54 3.44 -7.00 7.08
CA ILE A 54 3.22 -6.89 8.52
C ILE A 54 3.54 -8.24 9.15
N ALA A 55 4.33 -8.21 10.23
CA ALA A 55 4.57 -9.35 11.10
C ALA A 55 3.79 -9.15 12.41
N ALA A 56 3.19 -10.21 12.92
CA ALA A 56 2.60 -10.24 14.25
C ALA A 56 3.43 -11.15 15.15
N THR A 57 3.78 -10.65 16.35
CA THR A 57 4.45 -11.48 17.37
C THR A 57 3.50 -12.57 17.88
N ASN A 58 4.06 -13.57 18.58
CA ASN A 58 3.26 -14.42 19.46
C ASN A 58 2.53 -13.59 20.53
N ILE A 59 1.66 -14.22 21.29
CA ILE A 59 0.97 -13.58 22.42
C ILE A 59 2.01 -13.22 23.49
N LEU A 60 2.21 -11.93 23.72
CA LEU A 60 3.12 -11.38 24.73
C LEU A 60 2.39 -11.07 26.05
N GLY A 61 1.07 -10.88 25.99
CA GLY A 61 0.25 -10.39 27.09
C GLY A 61 0.17 -8.86 27.15
N GLN A 62 -0.95 -8.36 27.69
CA GLN A 62 -1.25 -6.90 27.73
C GLN A 62 -0.19 -6.12 28.52
N GLU A 63 0.21 -6.62 29.69
CA GLU A 63 1.19 -5.94 30.55
C GLU A 63 2.52 -5.74 29.84
N LYS A 64 3.05 -6.77 29.17
CA LYS A 64 4.30 -6.68 28.41
C LYS A 64 4.18 -5.73 27.22
N VAL A 65 3.07 -5.80 26.48
CA VAL A 65 2.82 -4.88 25.35
C VAL A 65 2.73 -3.44 25.85
N GLN A 66 2.08 -3.18 26.98
CA GLN A 66 1.98 -1.84 27.55
C GLN A 66 3.33 -1.32 28.07
N LYS A 67 4.18 -2.17 28.62
CA LYS A 67 5.56 -1.80 29.00
C LYS A 67 6.40 -1.41 27.78
N LEU A 68 6.24 -2.12 26.66
CA LEU A 68 6.96 -1.84 25.41
C LEU A 68 6.39 -0.63 24.66
N LEU A 69 5.08 -0.45 24.68
CA LEU A 69 4.33 0.61 24.00
C LEU A 69 3.40 1.35 24.98
N PRO A 70 3.94 2.19 25.89
CA PRO A 70 3.18 2.73 27.03
C PRO A 70 1.91 3.50 26.64
N LYS A 71 1.91 4.16 25.48
CA LYS A 71 0.76 4.94 25.01
C LYS A 71 -0.23 4.11 24.16
N LEU A 72 0.07 2.83 23.91
CA LEU A 72 -0.75 1.91 23.07
C LEU A 72 -1.15 2.51 21.72
N ARG A 73 -0.30 3.36 21.14
CA ARG A 73 -0.52 4.05 19.86
C ARG A 73 0.20 3.34 18.73
N MET A 74 -0.04 3.81 17.52
CA MET A 74 0.82 3.52 16.38
C MET A 74 2.07 4.40 16.44
N TYR A 75 3.21 3.80 16.16
CA TYR A 75 4.52 4.43 16.07
C TYR A 75 5.06 4.23 14.66
N SER A 76 5.78 5.21 14.17
CA SER A 76 6.57 5.10 12.94
C SER A 76 7.90 5.81 13.11
N ASP A 77 8.92 5.35 12.42
CA ASP A 77 10.17 6.10 12.32
C ASP A 77 10.15 7.05 11.11
N SER A 78 11.22 7.85 10.96
CA SER A 78 11.40 8.81 9.87
C SER A 78 12.42 8.34 8.83
N LYS A 79 12.79 7.06 8.83
CA LYS A 79 13.77 6.50 7.92
C LYS A 79 13.19 6.29 6.53
N ASN A 80 14.06 6.25 5.51
CA ASN A 80 13.64 5.88 4.15
C ASN A 80 13.13 4.43 4.08
N ASP A 81 13.73 3.52 4.87
CA ASP A 81 13.24 2.16 5.09
C ASP A 81 12.27 2.18 6.29
N LEU A 82 11.13 2.85 6.10
CA LEU A 82 10.13 3.15 7.12
C LEU A 82 9.65 1.88 7.85
N TYR A 83 9.72 1.91 9.17
CA TYR A 83 9.10 0.93 10.06
C TYR A 83 7.93 1.57 10.78
N TYR A 84 6.84 0.80 10.92
CA TYR A 84 5.67 1.22 11.68
C TYR A 84 5.17 0.06 12.52
N PHE A 85 4.76 0.33 13.75
CA PHE A 85 4.33 -0.71 14.66
C PHE A 85 3.28 -0.21 15.64
N ARG A 86 2.47 -1.13 16.11
CA ARG A 86 1.41 -0.84 17.09
C ARG A 86 1.04 -2.09 17.87
N PRO A 87 0.32 -1.96 19.00
CA PRO A 87 -0.33 -3.11 19.62
C PRO A 87 -1.43 -3.68 18.71
N SER A 88 -1.71 -4.97 18.83
CA SER A 88 -2.94 -5.58 18.29
C SER A 88 -4.17 -4.99 18.97
N PRO A 89 -5.40 -5.11 18.39
CA PRO A 89 -6.61 -4.57 18.98
C PRO A 89 -6.89 -5.05 20.41
N ASP A 90 -6.52 -6.29 20.75
CA ASP A 90 -6.62 -6.89 22.07
C ASP A 90 -5.44 -6.57 23.01
N HIS A 91 -4.46 -5.79 22.51
CA HIS A 91 -3.22 -5.39 23.18
C HIS A 91 -2.33 -6.57 23.65
N LYS A 92 -2.48 -7.75 23.04
CA LYS A 92 -1.70 -8.92 23.44
C LYS A 92 -0.49 -9.23 22.56
N ARG A 93 -0.40 -8.58 21.38
CA ARG A 93 0.66 -8.75 20.38
C ARG A 93 1.18 -7.40 19.92
N ILE A 94 2.34 -7.40 19.29
CA ILE A 94 2.84 -6.25 18.53
C ILE A 94 2.73 -6.61 17.04
N LEU A 95 2.11 -5.70 16.28
CA LEU A 95 2.07 -5.71 14.83
C LEU A 95 3.18 -4.78 14.33
N PHE A 96 4.07 -5.29 13.51
CA PHE A 96 5.23 -4.57 13.00
C PHE A 96 5.26 -4.58 11.48
N GLY A 97 5.20 -3.42 10.87
CA GLY A 97 5.16 -3.24 9.42
C GLY A 97 6.47 -2.70 8.84
N ALA A 98 6.78 -3.14 7.63
CA ALA A 98 7.94 -2.70 6.86
C ALA A 98 7.70 -2.83 5.35
N PHE A 99 8.57 -2.18 4.56
CA PHE A 99 8.59 -2.24 3.10
C PHE A 99 9.84 -2.98 2.59
N PRO A 100 9.98 -4.30 2.80
CA PRO A 100 11.11 -5.04 2.27
C PRO A 100 10.95 -5.23 0.75
N VAL A 101 11.24 -4.18 -0.02
CA VAL A 101 11.03 -4.13 -1.48
C VAL A 101 11.70 -5.28 -2.24
N TRP A 102 12.72 -5.92 -1.64
CA TRP A 102 13.41 -7.08 -2.19
C TRP A 102 12.66 -8.40 -1.99
N ALA A 103 11.62 -8.41 -1.15
CA ALA A 103 10.89 -9.61 -0.73
C ALA A 103 9.51 -9.73 -1.40
N TYR A 104 9.33 -9.19 -2.59
CA TYR A 104 8.05 -9.25 -3.30
C TYR A 104 7.58 -10.70 -3.51
N GLY A 105 6.37 -11.03 -3.01
CA GLY A 105 5.79 -12.38 -3.14
C GLY A 105 6.47 -13.44 -2.25
N MET A 106 7.18 -13.03 -1.20
CA MET A 106 7.96 -13.93 -0.34
C MET A 106 7.43 -14.01 1.11
N GLU A 107 6.12 -13.86 1.31
CA GLU A 107 5.47 -13.78 2.63
C GLU A 107 5.86 -14.94 3.56
N ASN A 108 5.96 -16.14 3.00
CA ASN A 108 6.26 -17.38 3.75
C ASN A 108 7.76 -17.70 3.84
N SER A 109 8.64 -16.82 3.35
CA SER A 109 10.06 -17.13 3.33
C SER A 109 10.71 -17.00 4.70
N LYS A 110 11.64 -17.92 5.02
CA LYS A 110 12.47 -17.84 6.22
C LYS A 110 13.27 -16.53 6.28
N MET A 111 13.63 -16.00 5.13
CA MET A 111 14.38 -14.75 5.00
C MET A 111 13.55 -13.54 5.46
N VAL A 112 12.27 -13.43 5.07
CA VAL A 112 11.36 -12.38 5.54
C VAL A 112 11.13 -12.49 7.04
N LYS A 113 10.91 -13.70 7.54
CA LYS A 113 10.75 -13.96 8.99
C LYS A 113 12.00 -13.53 9.78
N SER A 114 13.18 -13.89 9.31
CA SER A 114 14.46 -13.50 9.92
C SER A 114 14.67 -11.98 9.88
N PHE A 115 14.30 -11.31 8.77
CA PHE A 115 14.36 -9.86 8.66
C PHE A 115 13.49 -9.19 9.73
N PHE A 116 12.22 -9.57 9.85
CA PHE A 116 11.33 -9.00 10.87
C PHE A 116 11.83 -9.27 12.29
N TYR A 117 12.27 -10.49 12.58
CA TYR A 117 12.82 -10.84 13.88
C TYR A 117 13.99 -9.91 14.26
N LYS A 118 14.94 -9.74 13.35
CA LYS A 118 16.09 -8.83 13.54
C LYS A 118 15.67 -7.38 13.75
N LYS A 119 14.74 -6.88 12.93
CA LYS A 119 14.30 -5.47 12.99
C LYS A 119 13.49 -5.16 14.25
N ILE A 120 12.62 -6.07 14.66
CA ILE A 120 11.87 -5.94 15.92
C ILE A 120 12.83 -5.88 17.12
N ASN A 121 13.85 -6.74 17.17
CA ASN A 121 14.86 -6.69 18.24
C ASN A 121 15.64 -5.37 18.28
N ILE A 122 15.95 -4.78 17.12
CA ILE A 122 16.67 -3.51 17.06
C ILE A 122 15.79 -2.35 17.57
N ILE A 123 14.53 -2.32 17.15
CA ILE A 123 13.62 -1.20 17.44
C ILE A 123 12.99 -1.31 18.82
N LEU A 124 12.74 -2.53 19.27
CA LEU A 124 12.17 -2.84 20.57
C LEU A 124 13.15 -3.73 21.40
N PRO A 125 14.31 -3.21 21.81
CA PRO A 125 15.37 -4.04 22.42
C PRO A 125 14.95 -4.71 23.74
N LYS A 126 13.87 -4.24 24.36
CA LYS A 126 13.29 -4.82 25.59
C LYS A 126 12.24 -5.91 25.35
N ILE A 127 12.06 -6.35 24.09
CA ILE A 127 11.02 -7.34 23.72
C ILE A 127 11.43 -8.79 24.06
N GLU A 128 12.22 -9.11 24.86
CA GLU A 128 12.71 -10.47 25.20
C GLU A 128 11.72 -11.61 24.90
N ASN A 129 12.25 -12.79 24.53
CA ASN A 129 11.50 -14.04 24.39
C ASN A 129 10.22 -13.93 23.54
N PHE A 130 10.35 -13.50 22.29
CA PHE A 130 9.25 -13.45 21.33
C PHE A 130 9.51 -14.35 20.12
N SER A 131 8.43 -14.72 19.44
CA SER A 131 8.44 -15.33 18.12
C SER A 131 7.51 -14.57 17.19
N ILE A 132 7.58 -14.86 15.89
CA ILE A 132 6.66 -14.32 14.90
C ILE A 132 5.69 -15.43 14.51
N ASP A 133 4.41 -15.22 14.82
CA ASP A 133 3.35 -16.19 14.51
C ASP A 133 2.82 -16.00 13.10
N TYR A 134 2.63 -14.75 12.66
CA TYR A 134 2.02 -14.45 11.37
C TYR A 134 2.83 -13.42 10.60
N ILE A 135 2.89 -13.58 9.29
CA ILE A 135 3.37 -12.58 8.34
C ILE A 135 2.38 -12.55 7.17
N TRP A 136 1.96 -11.37 6.81
CA TRP A 136 1.16 -11.17 5.59
C TRP A 136 1.63 -9.92 4.87
N GLY A 137 1.32 -9.82 3.58
CA GLY A 137 1.73 -8.71 2.76
C GLY A 137 0.66 -8.27 1.78
N GLY A 138 0.87 -7.11 1.20
CA GLY A 138 0.06 -6.52 0.16
C GLY A 138 0.85 -5.50 -0.64
N LYS A 139 0.19 -4.89 -1.63
CA LYS A 139 0.77 -3.86 -2.48
C LYS A 139 0.20 -2.50 -2.10
N VAL A 140 1.06 -1.57 -1.76
CA VAL A 140 0.72 -0.15 -1.61
C VAL A 140 0.84 0.51 -2.98
N GLY A 141 -0.20 1.18 -3.43
CA GLY A 141 -0.18 1.95 -4.68
C GLY A 141 0.53 3.28 -4.49
N VAL A 142 1.67 3.44 -5.15
CA VAL A 142 2.49 4.65 -5.09
C VAL A 142 2.47 5.33 -6.46
N THR A 143 2.23 6.65 -6.47
CA THR A 143 2.36 7.51 -7.65
C THR A 143 3.74 8.17 -7.68
N PHE A 144 4.17 8.63 -8.84
CA PHE A 144 5.48 9.29 -8.99
C PHE A 144 5.62 10.57 -8.19
N ASN A 145 4.56 11.38 -8.18
CA ASN A 145 4.53 12.65 -7.46
C ASN A 145 4.07 12.51 -6.01
N THR A 146 3.92 11.27 -5.52
CA THR A 146 3.43 10.94 -4.17
C THR A 146 2.06 11.53 -3.81
N LEU A 147 1.30 11.98 -4.81
CA LEU A 147 -0.06 12.50 -4.64
C LEU A 147 -1.08 11.47 -5.15
N PRO A 148 -2.23 11.32 -4.49
CA PRO A 148 -3.27 10.43 -4.97
C PRO A 148 -3.85 10.90 -6.30
N MET A 149 -4.34 9.97 -7.09
CA MET A 149 -5.01 10.24 -8.36
C MET A 149 -6.52 10.13 -8.18
N VAL A 150 -7.23 11.24 -8.46
CA VAL A 150 -8.68 11.28 -8.63
C VAL A 150 -8.98 11.86 -10.00
N LYS A 151 -9.45 11.03 -10.91
CA LYS A 151 -9.66 11.41 -12.31
C LYS A 151 -10.98 10.86 -12.81
N LYS A 152 -11.83 11.73 -13.39
CA LYS A 152 -13.04 11.35 -14.14
C LYS A 152 -12.75 11.43 -15.63
N THR A 153 -13.13 10.41 -16.38
CA THR A 153 -13.09 10.38 -17.84
C THR A 153 -14.40 9.77 -18.33
N ASN A 154 -15.28 10.58 -18.87
CA ASN A 154 -16.68 10.20 -19.09
C ASN A 154 -17.30 9.70 -17.76
N ASN A 155 -17.95 8.54 -17.80
CA ASN A 155 -18.55 7.90 -16.62
C ASN A 155 -17.58 6.93 -15.91
N LYS A 156 -16.27 7.01 -16.19
CA LYS A 156 -15.24 6.21 -15.51
C LYS A 156 -14.42 7.11 -14.56
N ILE A 157 -14.29 6.69 -13.31
CA ILE A 157 -13.60 7.42 -12.25
C ILE A 157 -12.47 6.55 -11.72
N PHE A 158 -11.29 7.14 -11.59
CA PHE A 158 -10.12 6.51 -11.00
C PHE A 158 -9.85 7.13 -9.64
N VAL A 159 -9.65 6.27 -8.62
CA VAL A 159 -9.25 6.64 -7.27
C VAL A 159 -8.10 5.73 -6.87
N LEU A 160 -6.87 6.20 -7.08
CA LEU A 160 -5.67 5.38 -7.01
C LEU A 160 -4.53 6.13 -6.30
N GLY A 161 -3.48 5.40 -5.87
CA GLY A 161 -2.27 6.02 -5.33
C GLY A 161 -2.43 6.48 -3.89
N CYS A 162 -2.67 5.56 -2.96
CA CYS A 162 -2.79 5.87 -1.53
C CYS A 162 -1.46 6.32 -0.88
N ASN A 163 -0.31 6.03 -1.51
CA ASN A 163 1.03 6.42 -1.07
C ASN A 163 1.32 6.11 0.43
N GLY A 164 0.73 5.05 0.97
CA GLY A 164 0.84 4.67 2.38
C GLY A 164 -0.20 5.30 3.32
N SER A 165 -0.90 6.35 2.91
CA SER A 165 -1.88 7.07 3.75
C SER A 165 -3.34 6.64 3.50
N GLY A 166 -3.55 5.41 3.00
CA GLY A 166 -4.84 4.92 2.49
C GLY A 166 -5.98 4.92 3.50
N VAL A 167 -5.70 4.64 4.77
CA VAL A 167 -6.74 4.52 5.81
C VAL A 167 -7.55 5.81 5.99
N ALA A 168 -6.91 6.96 5.97
CA ALA A 168 -7.57 8.27 6.07
C ALA A 168 -7.99 8.81 4.71
N LEU A 169 -7.12 8.68 3.71
CA LEU A 169 -7.26 9.35 2.42
C LEU A 169 -8.27 8.66 1.49
N MET A 170 -8.23 7.33 1.38
CA MET A 170 -9.06 6.62 0.41
C MET A 170 -10.57 6.68 0.71
N PRO A 171 -11.07 6.65 1.95
CA PRO A 171 -12.47 6.89 2.26
C PRO A 171 -12.95 8.27 1.80
N TYR A 172 -12.15 9.31 2.05
CA TYR A 172 -12.47 10.66 1.59
C TYR A 172 -12.52 10.77 0.06
N LEU A 173 -11.57 10.17 -0.63
CA LEU A 173 -11.54 10.17 -2.09
C LEU A 173 -12.68 9.31 -2.69
N GLY A 174 -13.08 8.25 -2.00
CA GLY A 174 -14.28 7.46 -2.33
C GLY A 174 -15.55 8.29 -2.25
N TYR A 175 -15.70 9.08 -1.18
CA TYR A 175 -16.78 10.05 -1.05
C TYR A 175 -16.80 11.07 -2.21
N GLN A 176 -15.64 11.59 -2.58
CA GLN A 176 -15.52 12.53 -3.72
C GLN A 176 -15.89 11.84 -5.04
N ALA A 177 -15.50 10.59 -5.25
CA ALA A 177 -15.91 9.84 -6.44
C ALA A 177 -17.43 9.63 -6.51
N ALA A 178 -18.07 9.34 -5.38
CA ALA A 178 -19.53 9.25 -5.29
C ALA A 178 -20.20 10.59 -5.66
N ASN A 179 -19.69 11.71 -5.15
CA ASN A 179 -20.19 13.02 -5.49
C ASN A 179 -20.07 13.33 -7.00
N MET A 180 -18.97 12.92 -7.64
CA MET A 180 -18.81 13.08 -9.10
C MET A 180 -19.88 12.33 -9.91
N ILE A 181 -20.40 11.24 -9.37
CA ILE A 181 -21.50 10.48 -10.00
C ILE A 181 -22.83 11.19 -9.79
N THR A 182 -23.15 11.52 -8.53
CA THR A 182 -24.47 12.07 -8.16
C THR A 182 -24.71 13.46 -8.70
N THR A 183 -23.69 14.32 -8.74
CA THR A 183 -23.80 15.69 -9.26
C THR A 183 -23.44 15.81 -10.73
N ASN A 184 -22.92 14.75 -11.33
CA ASN A 184 -22.33 14.73 -12.68
C ASN A 184 -21.24 15.81 -12.92
N GLN A 185 -20.62 16.32 -11.86
CA GLN A 185 -19.59 17.33 -11.91
C GLN A 185 -18.21 16.70 -11.73
N ASN A 186 -17.17 17.39 -12.17
CA ASN A 186 -15.80 17.03 -11.85
C ASN A 186 -15.48 17.39 -10.38
N SER A 187 -14.50 16.72 -9.80
CA SER A 187 -14.02 17.07 -8.47
C SER A 187 -13.45 18.50 -8.43
N ASN A 188 -13.80 19.25 -7.39
CA ASN A 188 -13.20 20.57 -7.09
C ASN A 188 -11.85 20.43 -6.36
N LEU A 189 -11.40 19.22 -6.05
CA LEU A 189 -10.13 19.00 -5.40
C LEU A 189 -8.95 19.46 -6.27
N VAL A 190 -8.01 20.16 -5.68
CA VAL A 190 -6.78 20.60 -6.35
C VAL A 190 -6.04 19.40 -6.98
N ILE A 191 -5.99 18.27 -6.28
CA ILE A 191 -5.34 17.03 -6.77
C ILE A 191 -5.99 16.49 -8.06
N SER A 192 -7.28 16.71 -8.31
CA SER A 192 -7.94 16.27 -9.54
C SER A 192 -7.47 17.04 -10.78
N LYS A 193 -6.89 18.22 -10.59
CA LYS A 193 -6.34 19.08 -11.64
C LYS A 193 -4.87 18.79 -11.93
N ILE A 194 -4.21 18.04 -11.05
CA ILE A 194 -2.80 17.68 -11.20
C ILE A 194 -2.68 16.58 -12.25
N LYS A 195 -1.85 16.84 -13.27
CA LYS A 195 -1.54 15.84 -14.30
C LYS A 195 -0.64 14.77 -13.70
N ASN A 196 -1.15 13.56 -13.56
CA ASN A 196 -0.32 12.41 -13.19
C ASN A 196 0.54 11.99 -14.37
N GLU A 197 1.84 11.91 -14.16
CA GLU A 197 2.79 11.49 -15.19
C GLU A 197 2.73 9.98 -15.37
N LYS A 198 2.54 9.56 -16.63
CA LYS A 198 2.56 8.14 -16.99
C LYS A 198 4.00 7.65 -17.01
N ASN A 199 4.28 6.65 -16.20
CA ASN A 199 5.59 6.01 -16.21
C ASN A 199 5.57 4.72 -17.02
N TYR A 200 5.95 4.82 -18.27
CA TYR A 200 6.08 3.66 -19.15
C TYR A 200 7.24 2.73 -18.75
N PHE A 201 8.20 3.24 -17.99
CA PHE A 201 9.32 2.48 -17.45
C PHE A 201 9.04 1.80 -16.11
N LYS A 202 7.80 1.84 -15.61
CA LYS A 202 7.45 1.27 -14.30
C LYS A 202 7.91 -0.19 -14.12
N PHE A 203 7.89 -0.99 -15.18
CA PHE A 203 8.34 -2.38 -15.13
C PHE A 203 9.84 -2.51 -14.85
N PHE A 204 10.65 -1.61 -15.40
CA PHE A 204 12.07 -1.52 -15.07
C PHE A 204 12.26 -1.07 -13.63
N ILE A 205 11.53 -0.04 -13.20
CA ILE A 205 11.60 0.46 -11.83
C ILE A 205 11.28 -0.65 -10.83
N ILE A 206 10.20 -1.41 -11.03
CA ILE A 206 9.83 -2.53 -10.16
C ILE A 206 10.98 -3.56 -10.07
N LYS A 207 11.65 -3.88 -11.18
CA LYS A 207 12.80 -4.80 -11.19
C LYS A 207 14.01 -4.24 -10.44
N PHE A 208 14.20 -2.93 -10.43
CA PHE A 208 15.32 -2.26 -9.75
C PHE A 208 15.00 -1.84 -8.31
N LEU A 209 13.74 -1.93 -7.85
CA LEU A 209 13.37 -1.66 -6.45
C LEU A 209 14.25 -2.39 -5.43
N PRO A 210 14.62 -3.67 -5.60
CA PRO A 210 15.51 -4.36 -4.68
C PRO A 210 16.89 -3.71 -4.54
N LEU A 211 17.46 -3.22 -5.64
CA LEU A 211 18.75 -2.52 -5.66
C LEU A 211 18.66 -1.17 -4.95
N LEU A 212 17.57 -0.43 -5.18
CA LEU A 212 17.29 0.81 -4.50
C LEU A 212 17.15 0.60 -2.99
N GLY A 213 16.42 -0.43 -2.57
CA GLY A 213 16.29 -0.82 -1.17
C GLY A 213 17.62 -1.24 -0.54
N TRP A 214 18.52 -1.89 -1.30
CA TRP A 214 19.88 -2.19 -0.86
C TRP A 214 20.72 -0.91 -0.68
N TYR A 215 20.66 0.02 -1.63
CA TYR A 215 21.36 1.32 -1.58
C TYR A 215 20.95 2.13 -0.34
N TYR A 216 19.65 2.29 -0.07
CA TYR A 216 19.18 3.04 1.10
C TYR A 216 19.63 2.38 2.42
N ARG A 217 19.60 1.06 2.52
CA ARG A 217 20.11 0.35 3.72
C ARG A 217 21.61 0.51 3.89
N PHE A 218 22.37 0.48 2.80
CA PHE A 218 23.81 0.72 2.85
C PHE A 218 24.11 2.14 3.33
N LYS A 219 23.40 3.13 2.79
CA LYS A 219 23.53 4.53 3.20
C LYS A 219 23.19 4.72 4.68
N GLU A 220 22.06 4.19 5.16
CA GLU A 220 21.67 4.26 6.57
C GLU A 220 22.67 3.56 7.51
N ASN A 221 23.24 2.43 7.09
CA ASN A 221 24.29 1.76 7.87
C ASN A 221 25.58 2.60 7.96
N LEU A 222 25.92 3.38 6.96
CA LEU A 222 27.03 4.33 7.01
C LEU A 222 26.71 5.49 7.96
N GLU A 223 25.55 6.11 7.81
CA GLU A 223 25.13 7.23 8.66
C GLU A 223 25.08 6.84 10.15
N ASN A 224 24.58 5.64 10.48
CA ASN A 224 24.54 5.13 11.86
C ASN A 224 25.92 4.75 12.44
N LYS A 225 27.01 4.70 11.65
CA LYS A 225 28.37 4.52 12.13
C LYS A 225 29.05 5.81 12.56
N PHE A 226 28.49 6.94 12.16
CA PHE A 226 29.02 8.27 12.46
C PHE A 226 28.18 9.05 13.50
N LEU A 227 27.12 8.41 14.03
CA LEU A 227 26.34 8.86 15.20
C LEU A 227 26.62 7.97 16.40
#